data_50ee879ad4e5473998ab7c4acdcf18a8
#
_entry.id   50ee879ad4e5473998ab7c4acdcf18a8
#
_cell.length_a   1.000
_cell.length_b   1.000
_cell.length_c   1.000
_cell.angle_alpha   90.00
_cell.angle_beta   90.00
_cell.angle_gamma   90.00
#
_symmetry.space_group_name_H-M   'P 1'
#
loop_
_entity.id
_entity.type
_entity.pdbx_description
1 polymer ?
#
loop_
_entity_poly.entity_id
_entity_poly.type
_entity_poly.pdbx_seq_one_letter_code
_entity_poly.pdbx_strand_id
1 'polypeptide(L)'
;MLKTALIGAGGKMGLRLTRNLKDSVYIMSYHEVNPAGIARLEELGVTISDQGSCIPESDIVILAVPDIALERVSSEVIPIMKEGALAVTLDPAAALAGKLYDRKGISYFITHPCHPSIFNWEPEPEKMRDHFGGVMAKQSIVCSLLKGEEDDYMKGEELASTFYAPVWRAHRITAEQMGLLEPALVETLASTCVYVIREGLNEVIKRGVPAEAARDFLLGHLRIQMAVLFDELPGAVFSDAANKALQRGLKEFIREDWKKVFDPENVKDQIIAIT
;
A
#
# COMPACT_ATOMS: atom_id res chain seq x y z
N MET A 1 -11.70 -23.13 10.81
CA MET A 1 -10.65 -22.09 10.80
C MET A 1 -9.76 -22.35 9.60
N LEU A 2 -9.47 -21.33 8.81
CA LEU A 2 -8.63 -21.44 7.60
C LEU A 2 -7.15 -21.50 7.99
N LYS A 3 -6.41 -22.43 7.39
CA LYS A 3 -4.94 -22.49 7.49
C LYS A 3 -4.35 -21.44 6.55
N THR A 4 -3.52 -20.56 7.07
CA THR A 4 -2.96 -19.43 6.31
C THR A 4 -1.45 -19.39 6.48
N ALA A 5 -0.70 -19.40 5.36
CA ALA A 5 0.74 -19.21 5.36
C ALA A 5 1.08 -17.75 5.01
N LEU A 6 2.03 -17.14 5.72
CA LEU A 6 2.59 -15.83 5.44
C LEU A 6 4.06 -15.97 5.05
N ILE A 7 4.36 -15.72 3.79
CA ILE A 7 5.71 -15.78 3.20
C ILE A 7 6.35 -14.39 3.27
N GLY A 8 7.56 -14.28 3.79
CA GLY A 8 8.23 -13.01 4.06
C GLY A 8 7.75 -12.35 5.37
N ALA A 9 7.36 -13.17 6.35
CA ALA A 9 6.71 -12.75 7.59
C ALA A 9 7.52 -11.75 8.45
N GLY A 10 8.85 -11.80 8.38
CA GLY A 10 9.76 -10.90 9.11
C GLY A 10 10.18 -9.66 8.33
N GLY A 11 9.71 -9.50 7.08
CA GLY A 11 9.93 -8.32 6.25
C GLY A 11 9.19 -7.08 6.78
N LYS A 12 9.39 -5.92 6.12
CA LYS A 12 8.78 -4.65 6.54
C LYS A 12 7.25 -4.72 6.63
N MET A 13 6.59 -5.23 5.58
CA MET A 13 5.15 -5.45 5.58
C MET A 13 4.77 -6.71 6.34
N GLY A 14 5.48 -7.83 6.09
CA GLY A 14 5.22 -9.11 6.74
C GLY A 14 5.13 -9.00 8.26
N LEU A 15 6.03 -8.26 8.90
CA LEU A 15 6.03 -8.06 10.34
C LEU A 15 4.77 -7.35 10.87
N ARG A 16 4.20 -6.43 10.08
CA ARG A 16 2.93 -5.76 10.41
C ARG A 16 1.77 -6.73 10.34
N LEU A 17 1.71 -7.49 9.25
CA LEU A 17 0.71 -8.53 9.08
C LEU A 17 0.82 -9.58 10.20
N THR A 18 2.03 -10.01 10.53
CA THR A 18 2.31 -10.97 11.60
C THR A 18 1.73 -10.50 12.94
N ARG A 19 1.91 -9.23 13.29
CA ARG A 19 1.38 -8.67 14.56
C ARG A 19 -0.14 -8.79 14.66
N ASN A 20 -0.86 -8.52 13.56
CA ASN A 20 -2.32 -8.60 13.55
C ASN A 20 -2.85 -10.04 13.38
N LEU A 21 -2.06 -10.91 12.74
CA LEU A 21 -2.50 -12.28 12.46
C LEU A 21 -2.16 -13.28 13.57
N LYS A 22 -1.13 -13.05 14.38
CA LYS A 22 -0.68 -14.03 15.38
C LYS A 22 -1.74 -14.40 16.43
N ASP A 23 -2.62 -13.46 16.75
CA ASP A 23 -3.70 -13.63 17.73
C ASP A 23 -5.09 -13.66 17.06
N SER A 24 -5.13 -13.89 15.74
CA SER A 24 -6.35 -13.91 14.94
C SER A 24 -7.06 -15.26 14.95
N VAL A 25 -8.19 -15.35 14.25
CA VAL A 25 -8.96 -16.60 14.07
C VAL A 25 -8.34 -17.58 13.06
N TYR A 26 -7.28 -17.19 12.38
CA TYR A 26 -6.59 -18.02 11.38
C TYR A 26 -5.58 -18.96 12.05
N ILE A 27 -5.39 -20.17 11.47
CA ILE A 27 -4.29 -21.06 11.84
C ILE A 27 -3.07 -20.65 11.04
N MET A 28 -2.18 -19.88 11.67
CA MET A 28 -1.07 -19.23 10.99
C MET A 28 0.18 -20.10 10.92
N SER A 29 0.83 -20.07 9.75
CA SER A 29 2.21 -20.53 9.53
C SER A 29 3.03 -19.38 8.98
N TYR A 30 4.22 -19.16 9.53
CA TYR A 30 5.09 -18.02 9.17
C TYR A 30 6.38 -18.52 8.55
N HIS A 31 6.71 -18.00 7.38
CA HIS A 31 7.96 -18.34 6.67
C HIS A 31 8.80 -17.10 6.44
N GLU A 32 10.08 -17.19 6.75
CA GLU A 32 11.08 -16.12 6.56
C GLU A 32 12.44 -16.76 6.34
N VAL A 33 13.23 -16.20 5.42
CA VAL A 33 14.58 -16.68 5.11
C VAL A 33 15.68 -15.71 5.54
N ASN A 34 15.35 -14.44 5.74
CA ASN A 34 16.32 -13.43 6.14
C ASN A 34 16.59 -13.53 7.65
N PRO A 35 17.85 -13.72 8.09
CA PRO A 35 18.17 -13.86 9.52
C PRO A 35 17.67 -12.70 10.39
N ALA A 36 17.74 -11.46 9.89
CA ALA A 36 17.22 -10.31 10.63
C ALA A 36 15.69 -10.31 10.70
N GLY A 37 15.00 -10.87 9.70
CA GLY A 37 13.56 -11.10 9.72
C GLY A 37 13.17 -12.17 10.74
N ILE A 38 13.91 -13.25 10.76
CA ILE A 38 13.77 -14.35 11.74
C ILE A 38 13.89 -13.82 13.17
N ALA A 39 14.94 -13.09 13.48
CA ALA A 39 15.14 -12.51 14.80
C ALA A 39 13.97 -11.63 15.25
N ARG A 40 13.39 -10.81 14.34
CA ARG A 40 12.21 -10.00 14.66
C ARG A 40 10.96 -10.83 14.94
N LEU A 41 10.80 -11.99 14.29
CA LEU A 41 9.69 -12.91 14.55
C LEU A 41 9.85 -13.60 15.90
N GLU A 42 11.06 -14.01 16.24
CA GLU A 42 11.38 -14.59 17.56
C GLU A 42 11.10 -13.60 18.71
N GLU A 43 11.43 -12.31 18.52
CA GLU A 43 11.09 -11.23 19.49
C GLU A 43 9.57 -11.08 19.68
N LEU A 44 8.76 -11.42 18.66
CA LEU A 44 7.28 -11.45 18.73
C LEU A 44 6.72 -12.76 19.30
N GLY A 45 7.57 -13.73 19.64
CA GLY A 45 7.16 -15.05 20.08
C GLY A 45 6.59 -15.91 18.97
N VAL A 46 6.94 -15.65 17.71
CA VAL A 46 6.46 -16.36 16.53
C VAL A 46 7.49 -17.37 16.05
N THR A 47 7.06 -18.63 15.92
CA THR A 47 7.88 -19.72 15.42
C THR A 47 7.79 -19.81 13.90
N ILE A 48 8.92 -20.02 13.23
CA ILE A 48 8.99 -20.18 11.78
C ILE A 48 8.58 -21.59 11.37
N SER A 49 7.78 -21.67 10.31
CA SER A 49 7.37 -22.92 9.69
C SER A 49 8.24 -23.24 8.46
N ASP A 50 8.45 -24.52 8.22
CA ASP A 50 9.07 -24.97 6.98
C ASP A 50 8.12 -24.75 5.80
N GLN A 51 8.63 -24.13 4.73
CA GLN A 51 7.86 -23.79 3.53
C GLN A 51 7.27 -25.04 2.85
N GLY A 52 8.07 -26.08 2.73
CA GLY A 52 7.67 -27.33 2.05
C GLY A 52 6.51 -28.04 2.74
N SER A 53 6.32 -27.86 4.05
CA SER A 53 5.25 -28.47 4.81
C SER A 53 4.02 -27.57 4.99
N CYS A 54 4.21 -26.27 5.19
CA CYS A 54 3.08 -25.38 5.51
C CYS A 54 2.26 -24.95 4.29
N ILE A 55 2.89 -24.73 3.13
CA ILE A 55 2.20 -24.25 1.93
C ILE A 55 1.20 -25.28 1.38
N PRO A 56 1.56 -26.57 1.19
CA PRO A 56 0.63 -27.57 0.67
C PRO A 56 -0.62 -27.78 1.55
N GLU A 57 -0.55 -27.41 2.82
CA GLU A 57 -1.67 -27.54 3.75
C GLU A 57 -2.50 -26.27 3.89
N SER A 58 -2.03 -25.14 3.36
CA SER A 58 -2.67 -23.84 3.56
C SER A 58 -3.87 -23.63 2.62
N ASP A 59 -4.96 -23.09 3.15
CA ASP A 59 -6.12 -22.61 2.40
C ASP A 59 -5.82 -21.27 1.73
N ILE A 60 -4.98 -20.44 2.36
CA ILE A 60 -4.57 -19.13 1.87
C ILE A 60 -3.05 -19.00 2.03
N VAL A 61 -2.40 -18.41 1.03
CA VAL A 61 -0.96 -18.09 1.07
C VAL A 61 -0.77 -16.61 0.75
N ILE A 62 -0.22 -15.86 1.70
CA ILE A 62 0.08 -14.44 1.57
C ILE A 62 1.56 -14.29 1.16
N LEU A 63 1.82 -13.60 0.05
CA LEU A 63 3.14 -13.29 -0.46
C LEU A 63 3.53 -11.85 -0.06
N ALA A 64 4.15 -11.69 1.12
CA ALA A 64 4.58 -10.40 1.66
C ALA A 64 6.09 -10.17 1.40
N VAL A 65 6.49 -10.30 0.16
CA VAL A 65 7.87 -10.13 -0.32
C VAL A 65 7.99 -8.88 -1.21
N PRO A 66 9.19 -8.30 -1.37
CA PRO A 66 9.39 -7.19 -2.29
C PRO A 66 9.01 -7.55 -3.74
N ASP A 67 8.51 -6.58 -4.53
CA ASP A 67 8.02 -6.80 -5.90
C ASP A 67 9.08 -7.43 -6.79
N ILE A 68 10.32 -7.00 -6.69
CA ILE A 68 11.47 -7.58 -7.40
C ILE A 68 11.70 -9.08 -7.09
N ALA A 69 11.22 -9.57 -5.95
CA ALA A 69 11.33 -10.97 -5.57
C ALA A 69 10.09 -11.80 -5.89
N LEU A 70 8.96 -11.13 -6.20
CA LEU A 70 7.65 -11.76 -6.28
C LEU A 70 7.56 -12.78 -7.43
N GLU A 71 8.16 -12.49 -8.59
CA GLU A 71 8.23 -13.41 -9.72
C GLU A 71 8.87 -14.75 -9.32
N ARG A 72 10.06 -14.69 -8.71
CA ARG A 72 10.78 -15.87 -8.24
C ARG A 72 10.01 -16.60 -7.13
N VAL A 73 9.58 -15.88 -6.11
CA VAL A 73 8.87 -16.48 -4.95
C VAL A 73 7.55 -17.10 -5.37
N SER A 74 6.78 -16.44 -6.24
CA SER A 74 5.52 -17.02 -6.73
C SER A 74 5.75 -18.30 -7.55
N SER A 75 6.84 -18.37 -8.34
CA SER A 75 7.19 -19.58 -9.10
C SER A 75 7.65 -20.76 -8.22
N GLU A 76 8.12 -20.50 -7.02
CA GLU A 76 8.47 -21.53 -6.03
C GLU A 76 7.25 -21.96 -5.19
N VAL A 77 6.41 -21.01 -4.80
CA VAL A 77 5.31 -21.18 -3.84
C VAL A 77 4.03 -21.70 -4.49
N ILE A 78 3.57 -21.06 -5.57
CA ILE A 78 2.26 -21.37 -6.17
C ILE A 78 2.17 -22.82 -6.71
N PRO A 79 3.22 -23.40 -7.30
CA PRO A 79 3.18 -24.80 -7.75
C PRO A 79 2.89 -25.82 -6.65
N ILE A 80 3.27 -25.54 -5.40
CA ILE A 80 3.09 -26.47 -4.27
C ILE A 80 1.87 -26.14 -3.40
N MET A 81 1.11 -25.08 -3.71
CA MET A 81 -0.15 -24.79 -3.04
C MET A 81 -1.18 -25.90 -3.34
N LYS A 82 -2.07 -26.17 -2.41
CA LYS A 82 -3.16 -27.11 -2.65
C LYS A 82 -4.18 -26.58 -3.65
N GLU A 83 -4.87 -27.47 -4.33
CA GLU A 83 -5.96 -27.13 -5.24
C GLU A 83 -7.08 -26.36 -4.51
N GLY A 84 -7.60 -25.30 -5.12
CA GLY A 84 -8.63 -24.43 -4.54
C GLY A 84 -8.10 -23.44 -3.49
N ALA A 85 -6.78 -23.33 -3.29
CA ALA A 85 -6.22 -22.34 -2.39
C ALA A 85 -6.22 -20.93 -2.99
N LEU A 86 -6.16 -19.93 -2.11
CA LEU A 86 -6.12 -18.50 -2.45
C LEU A 86 -4.70 -17.95 -2.28
N ALA A 87 -4.09 -17.46 -3.36
CA ALA A 87 -2.86 -16.68 -3.33
C ALA A 87 -3.19 -15.19 -3.13
N VAL A 88 -2.57 -14.55 -2.15
CA VAL A 88 -2.78 -13.14 -1.81
C VAL A 88 -1.49 -12.35 -2.02
N THR A 89 -1.53 -11.30 -2.83
CA THR A 89 -0.44 -10.34 -2.98
C THR A 89 -0.81 -8.99 -2.37
N LEU A 90 0.19 -8.22 -1.98
CA LEU A 90 0.01 -6.94 -1.28
C LEU A 90 0.16 -5.73 -2.24
N ASP A 91 0.44 -6.00 -3.50
CA ASP A 91 0.63 -5.01 -4.55
C ASP A 91 0.17 -5.57 -5.91
N PRO A 92 -0.38 -4.74 -6.82
CA PRO A 92 -0.84 -5.18 -8.14
C PRO A 92 0.28 -5.30 -9.18
N ALA A 93 1.45 -4.70 -8.96
CA ALA A 93 2.45 -4.47 -10.01
C ALA A 93 2.94 -5.78 -10.66
N ALA A 94 3.33 -6.78 -9.87
CA ALA A 94 3.79 -8.05 -10.43
C ALA A 94 2.70 -8.81 -11.19
N ALA A 95 1.44 -8.74 -10.74
CA ALA A 95 0.31 -9.34 -11.45
C ALA A 95 0.05 -8.64 -12.79
N LEU A 96 0.04 -7.30 -12.80
CA LEU A 96 -0.18 -6.48 -14.00
C LEU A 96 1.00 -6.55 -14.99
N ALA A 97 2.22 -6.75 -14.49
CA ALA A 97 3.40 -7.00 -15.32
C ALA A 97 3.45 -8.42 -15.93
N GLY A 98 2.50 -9.31 -15.54
CA GLY A 98 2.51 -10.71 -15.97
C GLY A 98 3.62 -11.55 -15.32
N LYS A 99 4.15 -11.10 -14.19
CA LYS A 99 5.25 -11.75 -13.45
C LYS A 99 4.76 -12.64 -12.30
N LEU A 100 3.47 -12.60 -12.00
CA LEU A 100 2.89 -13.52 -11.01
C LEU A 100 2.67 -14.89 -11.67
N TYR A 101 3.24 -15.96 -11.07
CA TYR A 101 3.06 -17.31 -11.59
C TYR A 101 1.58 -17.69 -11.62
N ASP A 102 1.06 -18.11 -12.77
CA ASP A 102 -0.34 -18.53 -12.94
C ASP A 102 -0.47 -20.04 -12.94
N ARG A 103 -1.30 -20.60 -12.06
CA ARG A 103 -1.63 -22.01 -11.98
C ARG A 103 -3.15 -22.18 -12.01
N LYS A 104 -3.60 -23.12 -12.85
CA LYS A 104 -5.01 -23.53 -12.86
C LYS A 104 -5.38 -24.10 -11.49
N GLY A 105 -6.58 -23.79 -10.99
CA GLY A 105 -7.08 -24.27 -9.70
C GLY A 105 -6.58 -23.48 -8.49
N ILE A 106 -5.88 -22.35 -8.72
CA ILE A 106 -5.55 -21.36 -7.68
C ILE A 106 -6.33 -20.09 -7.96
N SER A 107 -6.88 -19.51 -6.92
CA SER A 107 -7.49 -18.17 -6.95
C SER A 107 -6.46 -17.09 -6.55
N TYR A 108 -6.60 -15.87 -7.09
CA TYR A 108 -5.64 -14.80 -6.88
C TYR A 108 -6.37 -13.54 -6.40
N PHE A 109 -5.94 -13.04 -5.26
CA PHE A 109 -6.47 -11.83 -4.63
C PHE A 109 -5.35 -10.82 -4.39
N ILE A 110 -5.62 -9.57 -4.71
CA ILE A 110 -4.69 -8.46 -4.53
C ILE A 110 -5.31 -7.48 -3.54
N THR A 111 -4.53 -6.98 -2.61
CA THR A 111 -4.97 -5.94 -1.68
C THR A 111 -3.85 -4.97 -1.36
N HIS A 112 -4.21 -3.71 -1.15
CA HIS A 112 -3.25 -2.67 -0.79
C HIS A 112 -3.83 -1.74 0.28
N PRO A 113 -3.05 -1.30 1.29
CA PRO A 113 -3.54 -0.34 2.27
C PRO A 113 -3.58 1.07 1.67
N CYS A 114 -4.65 1.83 1.93
CA CYS A 114 -4.71 3.25 1.56
C CYS A 114 -3.89 4.14 2.50
N HIS A 115 -3.39 3.58 3.60
CA HIS A 115 -2.82 4.32 4.74
C HIS A 115 -3.82 5.28 5.41
N PRO A 116 -3.56 5.75 6.64
CA PRO A 116 -4.40 6.75 7.28
C PRO A 116 -4.40 8.06 6.50
N SER A 117 -5.60 8.60 6.24
CA SER A 117 -5.75 9.87 5.53
C SER A 117 -5.06 11.01 6.28
N ILE A 118 -4.53 12.00 5.55
CA ILE A 118 -4.03 13.27 6.13
C ILE A 118 -5.11 14.03 6.90
N PHE A 119 -6.39 13.73 6.65
CA PHE A 119 -7.54 14.30 7.36
C PHE A 119 -8.06 13.37 8.45
N ASN A 120 -7.42 12.22 8.67
CA ASN A 120 -7.81 11.32 9.74
C ASN A 120 -7.65 12.02 11.09
N TRP A 121 -8.71 11.97 11.89
CA TRP A 121 -8.70 12.48 13.25
C TRP A 121 -8.68 11.32 14.23
N GLU A 122 -7.57 11.19 14.93
CA GLU A 122 -7.43 10.26 16.04
C GLU A 122 -7.25 11.06 17.32
N PRO A 123 -8.06 10.77 18.38
CA PRO A 123 -8.00 11.55 19.63
C PRO A 123 -6.69 11.33 20.39
N GLU A 124 -6.00 10.22 20.16
CA GLU A 124 -4.77 9.85 20.84
C GLU A 124 -3.55 10.21 19.99
N PRO A 125 -2.58 10.98 20.54
CA PRO A 125 -1.39 11.40 19.79
C PRO A 125 -0.57 10.24 19.22
N GLU A 126 -0.59 9.07 19.86
CA GLU A 126 0.12 7.88 19.40
C GLU A 126 -0.47 7.33 18.12
N LYS A 127 -1.81 7.29 18.02
CA LYS A 127 -2.52 6.90 16.80
C LYS A 127 -2.24 7.86 15.64
N MET A 128 -2.16 9.16 15.92
CA MET A 128 -1.79 10.17 14.91
C MET A 128 -0.39 9.98 14.35
N ARG A 129 0.50 9.26 15.04
CA ARG A 129 1.85 8.95 14.59
C ARG A 129 1.97 7.63 13.84
N ASP A 130 0.93 6.83 13.83
CA ASP A 130 0.87 5.62 13.01
C ASP A 130 0.56 5.98 11.55
N HIS A 131 1.54 6.59 10.87
CA HIS A 131 1.42 7.08 9.50
C HIS A 131 1.17 5.98 8.46
N PHE A 132 1.58 4.76 8.77
CA PHE A 132 1.37 3.64 7.86
C PHE A 132 0.03 2.91 8.09
N GLY A 133 -0.56 3.06 9.27
CA GLY A 133 -1.72 2.28 9.66
C GLY A 133 -1.41 0.80 9.92
N GLY A 134 -2.45 0.04 10.23
CA GLY A 134 -2.32 -1.40 10.51
C GLY A 134 -1.73 -1.73 11.88
N VAL A 135 -1.61 -0.74 12.77
CA VAL A 135 -1.21 -0.90 14.17
C VAL A 135 -2.25 -0.26 15.08
N MET A 136 -2.50 1.03 14.96
CA MET A 136 -3.43 1.79 15.82
C MET A 136 -4.36 2.70 15.04
N ALA A 137 -3.89 3.39 14.00
CA ALA A 137 -4.68 4.32 13.21
C ALA A 137 -5.57 3.59 12.20
N LYS A 138 -6.81 4.07 12.06
CA LYS A 138 -7.76 3.55 11.06
C LYS A 138 -7.31 3.89 9.65
N GLN A 139 -7.46 2.93 8.76
CA GLN A 139 -7.20 3.09 7.32
C GLN A 139 -8.27 2.40 6.48
N SER A 140 -8.41 2.82 5.24
CA SER A 140 -9.14 2.05 4.23
C SER A 140 -8.16 1.12 3.50
N ILE A 141 -8.71 0.13 2.81
CA ILE A 141 -7.97 -0.79 1.95
C ILE A 141 -8.64 -0.89 0.59
N VAL A 142 -7.88 -1.22 -0.42
CA VAL A 142 -8.40 -1.62 -1.73
C VAL A 142 -8.20 -3.11 -1.94
N CYS A 143 -9.17 -3.77 -2.57
CA CYS A 143 -9.23 -5.20 -2.77
C CYS A 143 -9.65 -5.54 -4.19
N SER A 144 -8.99 -6.51 -4.81
CA SER A 144 -9.30 -7.01 -6.15
C SER A 144 -9.20 -8.52 -6.20
N LEU A 145 -10.19 -9.18 -6.81
CA LEU A 145 -10.07 -10.57 -7.22
C LEU A 145 -9.57 -10.61 -8.67
N LEU A 146 -8.35 -11.07 -8.86
CA LEU A 146 -7.79 -11.22 -10.20
C LEU A 146 -8.34 -12.48 -10.89
N LYS A 147 -8.51 -13.58 -10.12
CA LYS A 147 -9.00 -14.85 -10.60
C LYS A 147 -9.59 -15.66 -9.45
N GLY A 148 -10.76 -16.24 -9.62
CA GLY A 148 -11.46 -17.02 -8.61
C GLY A 148 -12.95 -16.74 -8.60
N GLU A 149 -13.63 -17.27 -7.58
CA GLU A 149 -15.06 -17.13 -7.37
C GLU A 149 -15.35 -16.06 -6.31
N GLU A 150 -16.61 -15.64 -6.19
CA GLU A 150 -17.02 -14.61 -5.23
C GLU A 150 -16.66 -14.98 -3.76
N ASP A 151 -16.75 -16.25 -3.41
CA ASP A 151 -16.35 -16.75 -2.10
C ASP A 151 -14.85 -16.52 -1.82
N ASP A 152 -14.01 -16.57 -2.86
CA ASP A 152 -12.57 -16.27 -2.72
C ASP A 152 -12.32 -14.79 -2.50
N TYR A 153 -13.12 -13.92 -3.16
CA TYR A 153 -13.09 -12.49 -2.87
C TYR A 153 -13.45 -12.22 -1.39
N MET A 154 -14.53 -12.80 -0.90
CA MET A 154 -14.98 -12.61 0.48
C MET A 154 -13.93 -13.08 1.49
N LYS A 155 -13.32 -14.25 1.28
CA LYS A 155 -12.20 -14.74 2.12
C LYS A 155 -11.00 -13.80 2.09
N GLY A 156 -10.63 -13.30 0.91
CA GLY A 156 -9.53 -12.35 0.73
C GLY A 156 -9.77 -11.03 1.45
N GLU A 157 -10.96 -10.45 1.32
CA GLU A 157 -11.34 -9.19 1.96
C GLU A 157 -11.39 -9.31 3.49
N GLU A 158 -11.96 -10.39 4.03
CA GLU A 158 -12.00 -10.67 5.47
C GLU A 158 -10.59 -10.79 6.04
N LEU A 159 -9.73 -11.56 5.36
CA LEU A 159 -8.34 -11.71 5.74
C LEU A 159 -7.59 -10.38 5.68
N ALA A 160 -7.74 -9.61 4.59
CA ALA A 160 -7.11 -8.30 4.41
C ALA A 160 -7.56 -7.33 5.50
N SER A 161 -8.85 -7.31 5.83
CA SER A 161 -9.41 -6.50 6.91
C SER A 161 -8.83 -6.88 8.28
N THR A 162 -8.47 -8.15 8.47
CA THR A 162 -7.81 -8.63 9.69
C THR A 162 -6.36 -8.17 9.77
N PHE A 163 -5.57 -8.40 8.73
CA PHE A 163 -4.13 -8.10 8.81
C PHE A 163 -3.79 -6.62 8.61
N TYR A 164 -4.68 -5.80 8.05
CA TYR A 164 -4.53 -4.35 7.97
C TYR A 164 -5.27 -3.59 9.08
N ALA A 165 -5.89 -4.30 10.03
CA ALA A 165 -6.67 -3.68 11.10
C ALA A 165 -5.89 -2.60 11.87
N PRO A 166 -6.60 -1.54 12.32
CA PRO A 166 -8.04 -1.30 12.18
C PRO A 166 -8.44 -0.76 10.80
N VAL A 167 -9.36 -1.44 10.12
CA VAL A 167 -9.85 -1.05 8.79
C VAL A 167 -11.15 -0.25 8.91
N TRP A 168 -11.19 0.90 8.22
CA TRP A 168 -12.38 1.74 8.13
C TRP A 168 -13.33 1.28 7.03
N ARG A 169 -12.79 0.98 5.83
CA ARG A 169 -13.53 0.53 4.66
C ARG A 169 -12.64 -0.36 3.80
N ALA A 170 -13.23 -1.39 3.22
CA ALA A 170 -12.65 -2.13 2.11
C ALA A 170 -13.34 -1.69 0.81
N HIS A 171 -12.55 -1.31 -0.20
CA HIS A 171 -13.06 -0.89 -1.50
C HIS A 171 -12.74 -1.98 -2.52
N ARG A 172 -13.78 -2.55 -3.13
CA ARG A 172 -13.61 -3.47 -4.25
C ARG A 172 -13.33 -2.70 -5.52
N ILE A 173 -12.20 -2.95 -6.14
CA ILE A 173 -11.78 -2.36 -7.41
C ILE A 173 -11.15 -3.44 -8.30
N THR A 174 -10.87 -3.13 -9.59
CA THR A 174 -10.12 -4.04 -10.45
C THR A 174 -8.61 -3.90 -10.24
N ALA A 175 -7.83 -4.88 -10.68
CA ALA A 175 -6.37 -4.80 -10.64
C ALA A 175 -5.84 -3.62 -11.48
N GLU A 176 -6.45 -3.35 -12.65
CA GLU A 176 -6.10 -2.22 -13.51
C GLU A 176 -6.39 -0.88 -12.82
N GLN A 177 -7.52 -0.76 -12.11
CA GLN A 177 -7.82 0.43 -11.31
C GLN A 177 -6.81 0.60 -10.17
N MET A 178 -6.36 -0.49 -9.56
CA MET A 178 -5.31 -0.45 -8.55
C MET A 178 -3.97 0.02 -9.15
N GLY A 179 -3.65 -0.40 -10.37
CA GLY A 179 -2.49 0.09 -11.13
C GLY A 179 -2.54 1.59 -11.44
N LEU A 180 -3.74 2.18 -11.61
CA LEU A 180 -3.89 3.64 -11.73
C LEU A 180 -3.64 4.36 -10.40
N LEU A 181 -4.01 3.74 -9.27
CA LEU A 181 -3.85 4.34 -7.95
C LEU A 181 -2.39 4.32 -7.48
N GLU A 182 -1.75 3.15 -7.48
CA GLU A 182 -0.44 2.98 -6.86
C GLU A 182 0.69 3.59 -7.71
N PRO A 183 1.07 3.06 -8.87
CA PRO A 183 2.21 3.61 -9.60
C PRO A 183 1.94 4.99 -10.20
N ALA A 184 0.76 5.25 -10.75
CA ALA A 184 0.53 6.50 -11.48
C ALA A 184 0.13 7.66 -10.56
N LEU A 185 -0.91 7.48 -9.73
CA LEU A 185 -1.42 8.56 -8.89
C LEU A 185 -0.54 8.82 -7.67
N VAL A 186 -0.18 7.78 -6.92
CA VAL A 186 0.51 7.95 -5.63
C VAL A 186 2.02 8.05 -5.83
N GLU A 187 2.65 7.08 -6.48
CA GLU A 187 4.10 7.05 -6.59
C GLU A 187 4.61 8.08 -7.60
N THR A 188 4.05 8.13 -8.81
CA THR A 188 4.55 9.06 -9.84
C THR A 188 4.08 10.49 -9.59
N LEU A 189 2.78 10.74 -9.45
CA LEU A 189 2.28 12.13 -9.36
C LEU A 189 2.44 12.69 -7.95
N ALA A 190 1.82 12.07 -6.94
CA ALA A 190 1.76 12.64 -5.60
C ALA A 190 3.14 12.71 -4.96
N SER A 191 3.96 11.65 -5.03
CA SER A 191 5.31 11.66 -4.47
C SER A 191 6.20 12.70 -5.13
N THR A 192 6.10 12.87 -6.47
CA THR A 192 6.82 13.93 -7.19
C THR A 192 6.41 15.32 -6.71
N CYS A 193 5.11 15.59 -6.58
CA CYS A 193 4.63 16.90 -6.11
C CYS A 193 5.10 17.19 -4.67
N VAL A 194 5.03 16.21 -3.78
CA VAL A 194 5.50 16.34 -2.39
C VAL A 194 7.02 16.56 -2.34
N TYR A 195 7.79 15.86 -3.20
CA TYR A 195 9.23 16.07 -3.31
C TYR A 195 9.56 17.51 -3.74
N VAL A 196 8.89 18.03 -4.78
CA VAL A 196 9.09 19.41 -5.25
C VAL A 196 8.74 20.43 -4.14
N ILE A 197 7.66 20.21 -3.40
CA ILE A 197 7.29 21.04 -2.24
C ILE A 197 8.39 21.01 -1.18
N ARG A 198 8.97 19.84 -0.90
CA ARG A 198 10.09 19.69 0.03
C ARG A 198 11.33 20.46 -0.44
N GLU A 199 11.67 20.38 -1.72
CA GLU A 199 12.79 21.14 -2.30
C GLU A 199 12.53 22.67 -2.23
N GLY A 200 11.29 23.11 -2.43
CA GLY A 200 10.91 24.50 -2.21
C GLY A 200 11.15 24.97 -0.77
N LEU A 201 10.86 24.13 0.23
CA LEU A 201 11.18 24.42 1.63
C LEU A 201 12.70 24.60 1.83
N ASN A 202 13.51 23.72 1.28
CA ASN A 202 14.96 23.78 1.35
C ASN A 202 15.48 25.09 0.72
N GLU A 203 14.93 25.50 -0.42
CA GLU A 203 15.35 26.69 -1.15
C GLU A 203 15.04 27.99 -0.36
N VAL A 204 13.86 28.10 0.28
CA VAL A 204 13.54 29.30 1.08
C VAL A 204 14.40 29.39 2.34
N ILE A 205 14.74 28.25 2.97
CA ILE A 205 15.70 28.21 4.09
C ILE A 205 17.08 28.68 3.63
N LYS A 206 17.56 28.19 2.49
CA LYS A 206 18.84 28.63 1.89
C LYS A 206 18.86 30.13 1.59
N ARG A 207 17.71 30.73 1.31
CA ARG A 207 17.55 32.20 1.11
C ARG A 207 17.42 32.99 2.40
N GLY A 208 17.57 32.36 3.56
CA GLY A 208 17.66 33.03 4.86
C GLY A 208 16.38 33.01 5.69
N VAL A 209 15.33 32.30 5.26
CA VAL A 209 14.15 32.12 6.13
C VAL A 209 14.52 31.13 7.25
N PRO A 210 14.25 31.45 8.53
CA PRO A 210 14.48 30.50 9.62
C PRO A 210 13.77 29.17 9.39
N ALA A 211 14.48 28.04 9.57
CA ALA A 211 13.99 26.70 9.19
C ALA A 211 12.66 26.33 9.87
N GLU A 212 12.53 26.62 11.17
CA GLU A 212 11.30 26.33 11.93
C GLU A 212 10.13 27.16 11.39
N ALA A 213 10.33 28.46 11.18
CA ALA A 213 9.30 29.34 10.64
C ALA A 213 8.86 28.92 9.23
N ALA A 214 9.81 28.57 8.35
CA ALA A 214 9.53 28.09 7.01
C ALA A 214 8.72 26.77 7.05
N ARG A 215 9.10 25.85 7.92
CA ARG A 215 8.45 24.56 8.09
C ARG A 215 7.02 24.72 8.61
N ASP A 216 6.83 25.47 9.68
CA ASP A 216 5.52 25.66 10.30
C ASP A 216 4.55 26.38 9.34
N PHE A 217 5.04 27.41 8.66
CA PHE A 217 4.27 28.15 7.66
C PHE A 217 3.84 27.23 6.51
N LEU A 218 4.77 26.43 5.94
CA LEU A 218 4.47 25.53 4.84
C LEU A 218 3.48 24.45 5.24
N LEU A 219 3.72 23.73 6.34
CA LEU A 219 2.88 22.59 6.72
C LEU A 219 1.47 23.03 7.13
N GLY A 220 1.32 24.19 7.78
CA GLY A 220 0.01 24.78 8.07
C GLY A 220 -0.75 25.15 6.80
N HIS A 221 -0.06 25.78 5.83
CA HIS A 221 -0.67 26.14 4.55
C HIS A 221 -1.02 24.94 3.68
N LEU A 222 -0.18 23.90 3.64
CA LEU A 222 -0.49 22.65 2.95
C LEU A 222 -1.79 22.04 3.48
N ARG A 223 -1.96 21.98 4.81
CA ARG A 223 -3.19 21.43 5.40
C ARG A 223 -4.44 22.19 4.95
N ILE A 224 -4.43 23.54 4.99
CA ILE A 224 -5.61 24.32 4.57
C ILE A 224 -5.84 24.25 3.06
N GLN A 225 -4.78 24.27 2.25
CA GLN A 225 -4.90 24.13 0.80
C GLN A 225 -5.49 22.78 0.40
N MET A 226 -5.04 21.69 1.02
CA MET A 226 -5.61 20.36 0.81
C MET A 226 -7.07 20.32 1.25
N ALA A 227 -7.41 20.89 2.42
CA ALA A 227 -8.80 20.91 2.90
C ALA A 227 -9.75 21.65 1.94
N VAL A 228 -9.28 22.71 1.29
CA VAL A 228 -10.05 23.45 0.28
C VAL A 228 -10.19 22.63 -1.02
N LEU A 229 -9.07 22.03 -1.50
CA LEU A 229 -9.06 21.32 -2.80
C LEU A 229 -9.76 19.97 -2.77
N PHE A 230 -9.85 19.33 -1.61
CA PHE A 230 -10.48 18.02 -1.41
C PHE A 230 -11.84 18.10 -0.69
N ASP A 231 -12.46 19.31 -0.69
CA ASP A 231 -13.81 19.54 -0.15
C ASP A 231 -14.02 19.16 1.33
N GLU A 232 -12.93 19.12 2.11
CA GLU A 232 -12.97 18.86 3.57
C GLU A 232 -13.44 20.10 4.37
N LEU A 233 -13.50 21.24 3.70
CA LEU A 233 -13.96 22.52 4.27
C LEU A 233 -15.11 23.06 3.40
N PRO A 234 -16.38 22.71 3.73
CA PRO A 234 -17.53 23.03 2.88
C PRO A 234 -17.64 24.52 2.57
N GLY A 235 -17.75 24.86 1.28
CA GLY A 235 -17.91 26.24 0.80
C GLY A 235 -16.62 27.09 0.80
N ALA A 236 -15.49 26.55 1.25
CA ALA A 236 -14.21 27.25 1.16
C ALA A 236 -13.68 27.23 -0.27
N VAL A 237 -13.13 28.38 -0.68
CA VAL A 237 -12.46 28.54 -1.98
C VAL A 237 -11.16 29.32 -1.80
N PHE A 238 -10.24 29.17 -2.72
CA PHE A 238 -9.04 29.99 -2.73
C PHE A 238 -9.37 31.45 -2.97
N SER A 239 -8.62 32.36 -2.33
CA SER A 239 -8.69 33.79 -2.62
C SER A 239 -8.27 34.07 -4.07
N ASP A 240 -8.68 35.23 -4.60
CA ASP A 240 -8.27 35.66 -5.94
C ASP A 240 -6.75 35.68 -6.11
N ALA A 241 -6.02 36.10 -5.07
CA ALA A 241 -4.56 36.12 -5.09
C ALA A 241 -3.97 34.70 -5.17
N ALA A 242 -4.50 33.77 -4.37
CA ALA A 242 -4.07 32.37 -4.39
C ALA A 242 -4.38 31.71 -5.74
N ASN A 243 -5.57 31.97 -6.32
CA ASN A 243 -5.93 31.48 -7.65
C ASN A 243 -5.00 32.01 -8.75
N LYS A 244 -4.64 33.30 -8.72
CA LYS A 244 -3.66 33.87 -9.68
C LYS A 244 -2.29 33.21 -9.53
N ALA A 245 -1.82 32.99 -8.29
CA ALA A 245 -0.55 32.31 -8.03
C ALA A 245 -0.58 30.85 -8.52
N LEU A 246 -1.67 30.13 -8.28
CA LEU A 246 -1.88 28.77 -8.76
C LEU A 246 -1.82 28.69 -10.31
N GLN A 247 -2.55 29.57 -11.00
CA GLN A 247 -2.56 29.60 -12.47
C GLN A 247 -1.18 29.92 -13.05
N ARG A 248 -0.40 30.77 -12.39
CA ARG A 248 1.00 31.02 -12.77
C ARG A 248 1.85 29.79 -12.52
N GLY A 249 1.75 29.17 -11.35
CA GLY A 249 2.51 27.98 -11.00
C GLY A 249 2.27 26.82 -11.97
N LEU A 250 1.02 26.57 -12.36
CA LEU A 250 0.67 25.54 -13.33
C LEU A 250 1.42 25.72 -14.66
N LYS A 251 1.59 26.97 -15.14
CA LYS A 251 2.32 27.26 -16.38
C LYS A 251 3.84 27.12 -16.23
N GLU A 252 4.38 27.44 -15.05
CA GLU A 252 5.83 27.44 -14.82
C GLU A 252 6.38 26.07 -14.41
N PHE A 253 5.60 25.25 -13.69
CA PHE A 253 6.08 24.00 -13.08
C PHE A 253 5.48 22.74 -13.69
N ILE A 254 4.28 22.82 -14.29
CA ILE A 254 3.55 21.65 -14.77
C ILE A 254 3.51 21.64 -16.28
N ARG A 255 3.89 20.51 -16.87
CA ARG A 255 3.81 20.30 -18.32
C ARG A 255 2.33 20.22 -18.73
N GLU A 256 2.00 20.75 -19.92
CA GLU A 256 0.61 20.71 -20.44
C GLU A 256 0.09 19.27 -20.60
N ASP A 257 0.97 18.34 -20.98
CA ASP A 257 0.67 16.93 -21.22
C ASP A 257 0.84 16.01 -20.00
N TRP A 258 0.92 16.57 -18.77
CA TRP A 258 1.21 15.78 -17.57
C TRP A 258 0.23 14.63 -17.31
N LYS A 259 -1.03 14.77 -17.76
CA LYS A 259 -2.06 13.74 -17.57
C LYS A 259 -1.74 12.44 -18.31
N LYS A 260 -0.79 12.45 -19.24
CA LYS A 260 -0.34 11.23 -19.93
C LYS A 260 0.24 10.17 -18.99
N VAL A 261 0.62 10.52 -17.76
CA VAL A 261 1.07 9.54 -16.75
C VAL A 261 -0.03 8.51 -16.42
N PHE A 262 -1.29 8.82 -16.75
CA PHE A 262 -2.45 7.94 -16.59
C PHE A 262 -2.85 7.20 -17.86
N ASP A 263 -2.19 7.43 -18.99
CA ASP A 263 -2.47 6.70 -20.22
C ASP A 263 -2.06 5.22 -20.04
N PRO A 264 -2.85 4.26 -20.57
CA PRO A 264 -2.63 2.83 -20.30
C PRO A 264 -1.21 2.34 -20.60
N GLU A 265 -0.61 2.81 -21.67
CA GLU A 265 0.78 2.46 -22.05
C GLU A 265 1.78 3.02 -21.03
N ASN A 266 1.58 4.26 -20.59
CA ASN A 266 2.47 4.89 -19.61
C ASN A 266 2.35 4.21 -18.23
N VAL A 267 1.12 3.86 -17.80
CA VAL A 267 0.90 3.09 -16.57
C VAL A 267 1.60 1.74 -16.65
N LYS A 268 1.52 1.07 -17.79
CA LYS A 268 2.24 -0.20 -18.02
C LYS A 268 3.75 -0.04 -17.89
N ASP A 269 4.31 1.02 -18.49
CA ASP A 269 5.75 1.30 -18.39
C ASP A 269 6.18 1.59 -16.95
N GLN A 270 5.37 2.32 -16.18
CA GLN A 270 5.61 2.57 -14.75
C GLN A 270 5.61 1.26 -13.95
N ILE A 271 4.64 0.38 -14.19
CA ILE A 271 4.54 -0.94 -13.55
C ILE A 271 5.79 -1.78 -13.85
N ILE A 272 6.22 -1.83 -15.11
CA ILE A 272 7.41 -2.58 -15.53
C ILE A 272 8.66 -2.04 -14.85
N ALA A 273 8.76 -0.71 -14.68
CA ALA A 273 9.94 -0.08 -14.10
C ALA A 273 10.14 -0.39 -12.60
N ILE A 274 9.07 -0.75 -11.86
CA ILE A 274 9.13 -1.06 -10.43
C ILE A 274 9.15 -2.55 -10.12
N THR A 275 8.94 -3.42 -11.10
CA THR A 275 8.94 -4.88 -10.99
C THR A 275 10.17 -5.48 -11.68
#